data_6730cf34cb22580b3e39c662f1357cc3
#
_entry.id   6730cf34cb22580b3e39c662f1357cc3
#
_cell.length_a   1.000
_cell.length_b   1.000
_cell.length_c   1.000
_cell.angle_alpha   90.00
_cell.angle_beta   90.00
_cell.angle_gamma   90.00
#
_symmetry.space_group_name_H-M   'P 1'
#
loop_
_entity.id
_entity.type
_entity.pdbx_description
1 polymer ?
#
loop_
_entity_poly.entity_id
_entity_poly.type
_entity_poly.pdbx_seq_one_letter_code
_entity_poly.pdbx_strand_id
1 'polypeptide(L)'
;FEVRRPDMEAAIVADSIARQIEGRVNYRRAARNSIGNAMRAGAEGVKVLLNGRLNNAEMARSETFKEGRIPLHTFRADIDYAMETAHTKVGAIGVKVWICRGEVYGKKDLTLDFSQPRNEGGRGGRGGRNDRGGRRGGGRGGRRGGRGGRRNGGRTEGGAQA
;
A
#
# COMPACT_ATOMS: atom_id res chain seq x y z
N PHE A 1 14.27 -2.60 -7.81
CA PHE A 1 13.86 -3.35 -6.59
C PHE A 1 12.36 -3.25 -6.45
N GLU A 2 11.71 -4.37 -6.20
CA GLU A 2 10.28 -4.42 -5.91
C GLU A 2 10.06 -4.24 -4.40
N VAL A 3 9.29 -3.22 -4.04
CA VAL A 3 8.95 -2.95 -2.63
C VAL A 3 7.66 -3.69 -2.31
N ARG A 4 7.73 -4.67 -1.40
CA ARG A 4 6.57 -5.50 -1.02
C ARG A 4 5.50 -4.74 -0.24
N ARG A 5 5.91 -3.79 0.60
CA ARG A 5 5.03 -3.00 1.47
C ARG A 5 5.42 -1.52 1.40
N PRO A 6 4.89 -0.77 0.43
CA PRO A 6 5.25 0.64 0.23
C PRO A 6 4.90 1.51 1.44
N ASP A 7 3.83 1.20 2.16
CA ASP A 7 3.41 1.95 3.35
C ASP A 7 4.35 1.77 4.57
N MET A 8 5.28 0.83 4.51
CA MET A 8 6.32 0.62 5.55
C MET A 8 7.69 1.18 5.16
N GLU A 9 7.82 1.78 3.98
CA GLU A 9 9.03 2.43 3.51
C GLU A 9 8.96 3.92 3.76
N ALA A 10 9.85 4.44 4.61
CA ALA A 10 9.82 5.83 5.03
C ALA A 10 9.99 6.81 3.85
N ALA A 11 10.78 6.45 2.83
CA ALA A 11 10.98 7.26 1.65
C ALA A 11 9.69 7.46 0.84
N ILE A 12 8.94 6.37 0.60
CA ILE A 12 7.69 6.41 -0.14
C ILE A 12 6.61 7.19 0.63
N VAL A 13 6.55 6.96 1.94
CA VAL A 13 5.59 7.67 2.81
C VAL A 13 5.92 9.17 2.86
N ALA A 14 7.20 9.55 2.96
CA ALA A 14 7.61 10.95 2.98
C ALA A 14 7.28 11.65 1.66
N ASP A 15 7.57 11.03 0.51
CA ASP A 15 7.23 11.54 -0.82
C ASP A 15 5.70 11.69 -0.99
N SER A 16 4.92 10.70 -0.55
CA SER A 16 3.46 10.77 -0.58
C SER A 16 2.92 11.95 0.24
N ILE A 17 3.46 12.19 1.44
CA ILE A 17 3.07 13.34 2.27
C ILE A 17 3.46 14.65 1.56
N ALA A 18 4.66 14.74 1.01
CA ALA A 18 5.15 15.92 0.31
C ALA A 18 4.24 16.26 -0.88
N ARG A 19 3.92 15.29 -1.73
CA ARG A 19 2.99 15.48 -2.87
C ARG A 19 1.60 15.89 -2.45
N GLN A 20 1.07 15.34 -1.36
CA GLN A 20 -0.24 15.75 -0.83
C GLN A 20 -0.24 17.20 -0.36
N ILE A 21 0.85 17.66 0.29
CA ILE A 21 0.99 19.04 0.73
C ILE A 21 1.10 19.99 -0.50
N GLU A 22 1.86 19.61 -1.52
CA GLU A 22 1.95 20.34 -2.80
C GLU A 22 0.60 20.42 -3.50
N GLY A 23 -0.19 19.35 -3.43
CA GLY A 23 -1.57 19.27 -3.90
C GLY A 23 -2.58 20.03 -3.02
N ARG A 24 -2.11 20.86 -2.06
CA ARG A 24 -2.91 21.69 -1.16
C ARG A 24 -3.82 20.91 -0.20
N VAL A 25 -3.50 19.67 0.07
CA VAL A 25 -4.15 18.91 1.15
C VAL A 25 -3.67 19.47 2.47
N ASN A 26 -4.58 19.56 3.45
CA ASN A 26 -4.21 19.99 4.79
C ASN A 26 -3.13 19.05 5.37
N TYR A 27 -2.00 19.61 5.78
CA TYR A 27 -0.84 18.87 6.28
C TYR A 27 -1.19 17.93 7.46
N ARG A 28 -2.15 18.32 8.32
CA ARG A 28 -2.62 17.48 9.45
C ARG A 28 -3.35 16.24 8.96
N ARG A 29 -4.16 16.41 7.90
CA ARG A 29 -4.88 15.29 7.28
C ARG A 29 -3.91 14.36 6.55
N ALA A 30 -2.99 14.93 5.77
CA ALA A 30 -1.97 14.16 5.08
C ALA A 30 -1.14 13.31 6.06
N ALA A 31 -0.60 13.92 7.12
CA ALA A 31 0.18 13.22 8.13
C ALA A 31 -0.61 12.10 8.82
N ARG A 32 -1.84 12.37 9.29
CA ARG A 32 -2.66 11.35 9.98
C ARG A 32 -3.04 10.19 9.08
N ASN A 33 -3.40 10.47 7.82
CA ASN A 33 -3.73 9.42 6.86
C ASN A 33 -2.53 8.50 6.59
N SER A 34 -1.35 9.08 6.36
CA SER A 34 -0.13 8.31 6.12
C SER A 34 0.28 7.49 7.34
N ILE A 35 0.16 8.05 8.54
CA ILE A 35 0.40 7.31 9.79
C ILE A 35 -0.58 6.14 9.91
N GLY A 36 -1.89 6.39 9.70
CA GLY A 36 -2.90 5.34 9.78
C GLY A 36 -2.68 4.20 8.75
N ASN A 37 -2.21 4.53 7.56
CA ASN A 37 -1.88 3.52 6.54
C ASN A 37 -0.66 2.68 6.95
N ALA A 38 0.40 3.31 7.43
CA ALA A 38 1.58 2.60 7.92
C ALA A 38 1.29 1.71 9.12
N MET A 39 0.45 2.15 10.06
CA MET A 39 0.00 1.33 11.19
C MET A 39 -0.83 0.13 10.72
N ARG A 40 -1.72 0.29 9.72
CA ARG A 40 -2.48 -0.83 9.12
C ARG A 40 -1.57 -1.79 8.36
N ALA A 41 -0.48 -1.30 7.76
CA ALA A 41 0.51 -2.13 7.09
C ALA A 41 1.35 -2.98 8.06
N GLY A 42 1.27 -2.70 9.37
CA GLY A 42 1.90 -3.47 10.44
C GLY A 42 3.13 -2.81 11.06
N ALA A 43 3.29 -1.49 10.93
CA ALA A 43 4.32 -0.76 11.67
C ALA A 43 3.99 -0.73 13.17
N GLU A 44 4.99 -0.90 14.05
CA GLU A 44 4.83 -0.76 15.50
C GLU A 44 4.62 0.70 15.92
N GLY A 45 5.17 1.61 15.15
CA GLY A 45 4.99 3.03 15.39
C GLY A 45 5.53 3.89 14.25
N VAL A 46 4.94 5.07 14.13
CA VAL A 46 5.28 6.06 13.10
C VAL A 46 5.36 7.44 13.72
N LYS A 47 6.40 8.19 13.34
CA LYS A 47 6.57 9.59 13.73
C LYS A 47 6.79 10.41 12.46
N VAL A 48 6.00 11.45 12.31
CA VAL A 48 6.12 12.43 11.24
C VAL A 48 6.40 13.80 11.84
N LEU A 49 7.44 14.46 11.37
CA LEU A 49 7.80 15.83 11.75
C LEU A 49 7.69 16.72 10.51
N LEU A 50 6.89 17.75 10.60
CA LEU A 50 6.69 18.74 9.55
C LEU A 50 7.26 20.08 10.01
N ASN A 51 8.14 20.65 9.21
CA ASN A 51 8.82 21.92 9.49
C ASN A 51 8.58 22.90 8.36
N GLY A 52 8.13 24.09 8.65
CA GLY A 52 7.96 25.13 7.63
C GLY A 52 6.79 26.06 7.92
N ARG A 53 6.35 26.78 6.90
CA ARG A 53 5.20 27.68 6.96
C ARG A 53 3.89 26.90 6.81
N LEU A 54 3.51 26.23 7.90
CA LEU A 54 2.32 25.38 7.92
C LEU A 54 1.05 26.23 7.82
N ASN A 55 0.12 25.87 6.92
CA ASN A 55 -1.10 26.63 6.61
C ASN A 55 -0.84 28.07 6.15
N ASN A 56 0.24 28.31 5.42
CA ASN A 56 0.62 29.63 4.94
C ASN A 56 0.88 30.67 6.05
N ALA A 57 1.19 30.23 7.27
CA ALA A 57 1.56 31.11 8.34
C ALA A 57 2.84 31.89 7.98
N GLU A 58 2.96 33.14 8.42
CA GLU A 58 4.17 33.94 8.18
C GLU A 58 5.38 33.33 8.88
N MET A 59 5.19 32.88 10.11
CA MET A 59 6.25 32.26 10.89
C MET A 59 6.27 30.74 10.68
N ALA A 60 7.45 30.22 10.41
CA ALA A 60 7.67 28.79 10.33
C ALA A 60 7.55 28.16 11.73
N ARG A 61 6.97 26.98 11.77
CA ARG A 61 6.86 26.17 12.98
C ARG A 61 7.05 24.70 12.68
N SER A 62 7.33 23.94 13.73
CA SER A 62 7.48 22.49 13.67
C SER A 62 6.29 21.83 14.35
N GLU A 63 5.63 20.91 13.65
CA GLU A 63 4.59 20.07 14.25
C GLU A 63 4.99 18.59 14.13
N THR A 64 4.81 17.86 15.22
CA THR A 64 5.12 16.43 15.30
C THR A 64 3.85 15.63 15.48
N PHE A 65 3.66 14.61 14.66
CA PHE A 65 2.61 13.62 14.77
C PHE A 65 3.26 12.28 15.08
N LYS A 66 2.75 11.58 16.09
CA LYS A 66 3.31 10.31 16.54
C LYS A 66 2.19 9.36 16.89
N GLU A 67 2.32 8.11 16.46
CA GLU A 67 1.41 7.02 16.82
C GLU A 67 2.23 5.74 17.03
N GLY A 68 1.87 4.97 18.06
CA GLY A 68 2.57 3.75 18.40
C GLY A 68 3.90 3.97 19.12
N ARG A 69 4.73 2.93 19.11
CA ARG A 69 6.03 2.88 19.81
C ARG A 69 7.18 3.15 18.85
N ILE A 70 8.01 4.15 19.16
CA ILE A 70 9.21 4.47 18.37
C ILE A 70 10.39 4.63 19.33
N PRO A 71 11.09 3.55 19.66
CA PRO A 71 12.20 3.57 20.59
C PRO A 71 13.48 4.00 19.88
N LEU A 72 13.68 5.31 19.67
CA LEU A 72 14.84 5.88 18.96
C LEU A 72 16.19 5.61 19.65
N HIS A 73 16.16 5.27 20.95
CA HIS A 73 17.36 4.96 21.73
C HIS A 73 17.68 3.46 21.79
N THR A 74 16.82 2.61 21.24
CA THR A 74 17.02 1.16 21.27
C THR A 74 17.82 0.72 20.05
N PHE A 75 19.02 0.23 20.26
CA PHE A 75 19.95 -0.14 19.17
C PHE A 75 19.43 -1.30 18.30
N ARG A 76 18.66 -2.22 18.89
CA ARG A 76 18.08 -3.35 18.17
C ARG A 76 16.79 -3.03 17.41
N ALA A 77 16.24 -1.81 17.55
CA ALA A 77 15.03 -1.42 16.83
C ALA A 77 15.34 -1.16 15.35
N ASP A 78 14.56 -1.76 14.46
CA ASP A 78 14.61 -1.50 13.01
C ASP A 78 13.76 -0.27 12.72
N ILE A 79 14.41 0.87 12.58
CA ILE A 79 13.76 2.16 12.32
C ILE A 79 14.20 2.65 10.96
N ASP A 80 13.26 2.74 10.04
CA ASP A 80 13.44 3.36 8.75
C ASP A 80 13.24 4.88 8.86
N TYR A 81 14.09 5.64 8.20
CA TYR A 81 14.06 7.11 8.21
C TYR A 81 14.20 7.68 6.82
N ALA A 82 13.35 8.65 6.53
CA ALA A 82 13.46 9.44 5.31
C ALA A 82 13.12 10.91 5.57
N MET A 83 13.67 11.75 4.71
CA MET A 83 13.40 13.18 4.66
C MET A 83 13.07 13.58 3.23
N GLU A 84 11.98 14.33 3.08
CA GLU A 84 11.52 14.86 1.80
C GLU A 84 11.13 16.34 1.94
N THR A 85 11.13 17.07 0.85
CA THR A 85 10.79 18.50 0.84
C THR A 85 9.61 18.76 -0.07
N ALA A 86 8.52 19.29 0.47
CA ALA A 86 7.37 19.74 -0.30
C ALA A 86 7.57 21.20 -0.72
N HIS A 87 7.53 21.46 -2.02
CA HIS A 87 7.67 22.79 -2.60
C HIS A 87 6.30 23.45 -2.76
N THR A 88 6.01 24.41 -1.89
CA THR A 88 4.74 25.15 -1.94
C THR A 88 4.95 26.56 -2.47
N LYS A 89 3.89 27.22 -2.90
CA LYS A 89 3.94 28.62 -3.37
C LYS A 89 4.46 29.61 -2.31
N VAL A 90 4.37 29.23 -1.04
CA VAL A 90 4.73 30.09 0.10
C VAL A 90 6.13 29.76 0.62
N GLY A 91 6.71 28.67 0.17
CA GLY A 91 8.03 28.20 0.59
C GLY A 91 8.12 26.69 0.67
N ALA A 92 9.26 26.18 1.11
CA ALA A 92 9.51 24.77 1.29
C ALA A 92 9.06 24.30 2.67
N ILE A 93 8.44 23.13 2.72
CA ILE A 93 8.06 22.43 3.95
C ILE A 93 8.86 21.14 4.02
N GLY A 94 9.69 20.98 5.05
CA GLY A 94 10.44 19.75 5.29
C GLY A 94 9.56 18.71 5.96
N VAL A 95 9.57 17.51 5.42
CA VAL A 95 8.87 16.32 5.93
C VAL A 95 9.91 15.32 6.38
N LYS A 96 9.88 14.91 7.65
CA LYS A 96 10.73 13.85 8.18
C LYS A 96 9.85 12.73 8.72
N VAL A 97 10.14 11.51 8.31
CA VAL A 97 9.35 10.33 8.67
C VAL A 97 10.26 9.29 9.31
N TRP A 98 9.81 8.71 10.42
CA TRP A 98 10.42 7.55 11.07
C TRP A 98 9.37 6.47 11.19
N ILE A 99 9.68 5.27 10.74
CA ILE A 99 8.80 4.10 10.81
C ILE A 99 9.53 3.02 11.58
N CYS A 100 8.97 2.58 12.68
CA CYS A 100 9.46 1.45 13.45
C CYS A 100 8.83 0.17 12.92
N ARG A 101 9.66 -0.73 12.38
CA ARG A 101 9.24 -2.03 11.87
C ARG A 101 9.22 -3.11 12.95
N GLY A 102 9.85 -2.83 14.09
CA GLY A 102 9.95 -3.74 15.22
C GLY A 102 11.38 -3.89 15.73
N GLU A 103 11.59 -4.86 16.62
CA GLU A 103 12.90 -5.15 17.16
C GLU A 103 13.49 -6.38 16.46
N VAL A 104 14.76 -6.30 16.07
CA VAL A 104 15.50 -7.38 15.44
C VAL A 104 16.40 -8.06 16.48
N TYR A 105 16.13 -9.34 16.71
CA TYR A 105 16.95 -10.19 17.57
C TYR A 105 17.78 -11.13 16.71
N GLY A 106 19.09 -11.06 16.81
CA GLY A 106 20.03 -11.88 16.07
C GLY A 106 20.86 -11.09 15.05
N LYS A 107 21.76 -11.78 14.36
CA LYS A 107 22.59 -11.20 13.31
C LYS A 107 21.72 -10.97 12.07
N LYS A 108 21.52 -9.73 11.71
CA LYS A 108 20.97 -9.39 10.39
C LYS A 108 22.14 -9.48 9.41
N ASP A 109 22.13 -10.47 8.55
CA ASP A 109 23.09 -10.52 7.45
C ASP A 109 22.82 -9.32 6.53
N LEU A 110 23.74 -8.35 6.61
CA LEU A 110 23.74 -7.18 5.74
C LEU A 110 24.34 -7.51 4.35
N THR A 111 24.78 -8.73 4.15
CA THR A 111 25.19 -9.20 2.84
C THR A 111 23.97 -9.23 1.94
N LEU A 112 24.02 -8.43 0.89
CA LEU A 112 23.08 -8.54 -0.22
C LEU A 112 23.20 -9.96 -0.76
N ASP A 113 22.23 -10.78 -0.48
CA ASP A 113 22.20 -12.17 -0.92
C ASP A 113 21.92 -12.19 -2.43
N PHE A 114 22.97 -12.01 -3.22
CA PHE A 114 22.94 -12.17 -4.67
C PHE A 114 22.84 -13.64 -5.09
N SER A 115 22.92 -14.55 -4.15
CA SER A 115 22.88 -15.99 -4.38
C SER A 115 21.50 -16.61 -4.35
N GLN A 116 20.44 -15.83 -4.10
CA GLN A 116 19.10 -16.37 -4.31
C GLN A 116 18.91 -16.61 -5.82
N PRO A 117 18.87 -17.88 -6.28
CA PRO A 117 18.53 -18.15 -7.65
C PRO A 117 17.16 -17.56 -7.89
N ARG A 118 17.07 -16.63 -8.85
CA ARG A 118 15.78 -16.22 -9.38
C ARG A 118 15.04 -17.50 -9.70
N ASN A 119 13.98 -17.77 -8.98
CA ASN A 119 13.08 -18.83 -9.31
C ASN A 119 12.37 -18.40 -10.60
N GLU A 120 13.09 -18.54 -11.70
CA GLU A 120 12.53 -18.45 -13.04
C GLU A 120 11.54 -19.59 -13.10
N GLY A 121 10.26 -19.23 -12.86
CA GLY A 121 9.13 -20.12 -12.94
C GLY A 121 9.22 -21.00 -14.16
N GLY A 122 9.31 -22.29 -13.92
CA GLY A 122 9.43 -23.34 -14.94
C GLY A 122 8.41 -23.21 -16.05
N ARG A 123 8.84 -22.57 -17.13
CA ARG A 123 8.32 -22.83 -18.46
C ARG A 123 9.14 -23.97 -19.03
N GLY A 124 8.64 -25.18 -18.95
CA GLY A 124 9.34 -26.31 -19.57
C GLY A 124 8.63 -27.63 -19.38
N GLY A 125 7.37 -27.70 -19.68
CA GLY A 125 6.65 -28.96 -19.88
C GLY A 125 6.37 -29.16 -21.37
N ARG A 126 7.42 -29.29 -22.17
CA ARG A 126 7.29 -29.79 -23.55
C ARG A 126 7.33 -31.32 -23.54
N GLY A 127 6.32 -31.92 -24.13
CA GLY A 127 6.54 -33.14 -24.90
C GLY A 127 6.14 -34.44 -24.20
N GLY A 128 4.96 -34.84 -24.37
CA GLY A 128 4.51 -36.19 -24.31
C GLY A 128 3.57 -36.45 -25.50
N ARG A 129 4.15 -36.58 -26.69
CA ARG A 129 3.47 -37.26 -27.80
C ARG A 129 3.33 -38.70 -27.37
N ASN A 130 2.12 -39.16 -27.15
CA ASN A 130 1.77 -40.55 -27.34
C ASN A 130 0.49 -40.62 -28.18
N ASP A 131 0.74 -40.77 -29.43
CA ASP A 131 -0.10 -41.36 -30.46
C ASP A 131 -0.40 -42.82 -30.08
N ARG A 132 -1.62 -43.20 -30.05
CA ARG A 132 -2.20 -44.48 -30.42
C ARG A 132 -3.68 -44.51 -30.07
N GLY A 133 -4.53 -44.27 -31.05
CA GLY A 133 -5.24 -45.38 -31.67
C GLY A 133 -6.52 -45.77 -30.99
N GLY A 134 -7.64 -45.58 -31.66
CA GLY A 134 -8.71 -46.52 -31.42
C GLY A 134 -10.13 -45.94 -31.32
N ARG A 135 -10.77 -45.82 -32.47
CA ARG A 135 -12.14 -46.34 -32.74
C ARG A 135 -13.36 -45.79 -32.00
N ARG A 136 -14.21 -45.12 -32.82
CA ARG A 136 -15.60 -45.51 -33.13
C ARG A 136 -16.66 -45.49 -32.01
N GLY A 137 -17.71 -44.76 -32.32
CA GLY A 137 -19.09 -44.91 -31.80
C GLY A 137 -19.65 -43.53 -31.39
N GLY A 138 -20.53 -42.84 -32.03
CA GLY A 138 -21.81 -43.29 -32.55
C GLY A 138 -22.90 -42.92 -31.55
N GLY A 139 -23.76 -41.91 -31.88
CA GLY A 139 -24.96 -41.59 -31.11
C GLY A 139 -25.17 -40.11 -30.98
N ARG A 140 -25.82 -39.41 -31.86
CA ARG A 140 -27.27 -39.20 -32.16
C ARG A 140 -28.13 -38.86 -30.92
N GLY A 141 -28.69 -37.68 -30.98
CA GLY A 141 -29.98 -37.34 -30.34
C GLY A 141 -29.78 -36.33 -29.20
N GLY A 142 -30.43 -35.23 -29.21
CA GLY A 142 -31.75 -34.75 -29.33
C GLY A 142 -31.83 -33.39 -28.62
N ARG A 143 -32.14 -32.37 -29.27
CA ARG A 143 -33.36 -31.56 -29.32
C ARG A 143 -34.02 -31.21 -27.97
N ARG A 144 -34.40 -29.93 -27.98
CA ARG A 144 -35.44 -29.24 -27.20
C ARG A 144 -34.96 -28.69 -25.85
N GLY A 145 -35.13 -27.39 -25.54
CA GLY A 145 -36.23 -26.49 -25.83
C GLY A 145 -36.78 -25.94 -24.53
N GLY A 146 -37.05 -24.68 -24.44
CA GLY A 146 -37.77 -24.04 -23.34
C GLY A 146 -37.03 -22.80 -22.82
N ARG A 147 -37.27 -21.60 -23.26
CA ARG A 147 -38.46 -20.73 -23.20
C ARG A 147 -39.03 -20.51 -21.79
N GLY A 148 -39.02 -19.27 -21.42
CA GLY A 148 -39.95 -18.66 -20.44
C GLY A 148 -39.20 -18.19 -19.21
N GLY A 149 -39.35 -17.02 -18.72
CA GLY A 149 -40.33 -16.00 -18.79
C GLY A 149 -40.06 -15.02 -17.68
N ARG A 150 -40.07 -13.78 -18.01
CA ARG A 150 -40.95 -12.71 -17.55
C ARG A 150 -41.04 -12.46 -16.02
N ARG A 151 -40.76 -11.17 -15.73
CA ARG A 151 -41.54 -10.20 -14.96
C ARG A 151 -41.59 -10.34 -13.45
N ASN A 152 -41.24 -9.26 -12.73
CA ASN A 152 -42.11 -8.19 -12.21
C ASN A 152 -41.23 -7.44 -11.20
N GLY A 153 -41.05 -6.12 -11.12
CA GLY A 153 -42.11 -5.16 -11.00
C GLY A 153 -42.46 -4.97 -9.53
N GLY A 154 -41.97 -3.92 -8.92
CA GLY A 154 -42.30 -3.57 -7.55
C GLY A 154 -41.73 -2.21 -7.17
N ARG A 155 -42.42 -1.20 -7.66
CA ARG A 155 -42.37 0.21 -7.26
C ARG A 155 -43.25 0.35 -6.02
N THR A 156 -42.76 0.91 -4.93
CA THR A 156 -43.65 1.58 -3.97
C THR A 156 -42.97 2.84 -3.47
N GLU A 157 -43.65 3.90 -3.82
CA GLU A 157 -43.61 5.25 -3.31
C GLU A 157 -44.23 5.33 -1.91
N GLY A 158 -43.96 6.42 -1.26
CA GLY A 158 -44.74 6.99 -0.16
C GLY A 158 -43.94 7.06 1.14
N GLY A 159 -43.78 8.13 1.82
CA GLY A 159 -44.49 9.41 2.01
C GLY A 159 -43.90 9.97 3.27
N ALA A 160 -43.50 11.13 3.31
CA ALA A 160 -43.97 12.39 3.86
C ALA A 160 -44.37 12.40 5.36
N GLN A 161 -43.93 13.48 6.03
CA GLN A 161 -44.45 14.14 7.24
C GLN A 161 -44.03 13.48 8.59
N ALA A 162 -43.36 14.18 9.47
CA ALA A 162 -43.59 15.43 10.16
C ALA A 162 -42.26 16.02 10.63
#